data_950bc8345093ce489d05c9220dc62957
#
_entry.id   950bc8345093ce489d05c9220dc62957
#
_cell.length_a   1.000
_cell.length_b   1.000
_cell.length_c   1.000
_cell.angle_alpha   90.00
_cell.angle_beta   90.00
_cell.angle_gamma   90.00
#
_symmetry.space_group_name_H-M   'P 1'
#
loop_
_entity.id
_entity.type
_entity.pdbx_description
1 polymer ?
#
loop_
_entity_poly.entity_id
_entity_poly.type
_entity_poly.pdbx_seq_one_letter_code
_entity_poly.pdbx_strand_id
1 'polypeptide(L)'
;MSEVRVRFAPSPTGYLHIGGARTALFNWLFAHKMGGKLILRIEDTDTERLKEDSVSQILTSLKWLGINWDEGPEVGGDCGPYYQSERLPIYKKYAEQLLEQGKAYYCFCSSADLEAQREKQRAAKQPFRYARTCRDLPVEEAKARAAAGEPYSVRVKIPVEGAITVHDLIHGDVTFNMDQFDDFVIVKSNGMPTYNFAVVVDDHLMGMTHVLRAEEHLSNTPKQLLIYEALGWEPPKFGHMPMILAPDRSKLSKRHGATSVEEFRSQGYLAEAIVNYLTLLGWGPGDERELFTLQETVKLFELEQMSKKAAIYDTKKLTWMNGQYLSELPLEKILPEAKPFFIKDGFVTEDWFATHEDYFAKLVDVVRVRVKTLQEVADASAYFFKDVTEYDAKGVAKHFKPESVGLLEQCIAAVEADEVYDLASTEAAYNKIAADNNLALGKVIHPTRLALTGRTVSPGMFDVMVLLGKEKTLERLHKAVEYIKAHCC
;
A
#
# COMPACT_ATOMS: atom_id res chain seq x y z
N MET A 1 28.46 6.91 -17.61
CA MET A 1 27.50 7.46 -16.63
C MET A 1 27.65 6.61 -15.38
N SER A 2 27.65 7.21 -14.19
CA SER A 2 27.62 6.46 -12.94
C SER A 2 26.32 5.64 -12.86
N GLU A 3 26.36 4.46 -12.23
CA GLU A 3 25.19 3.63 -11.95
C GLU A 3 24.12 4.47 -11.25
N VAL A 4 22.86 4.35 -11.69
CA VAL A 4 21.75 5.04 -11.03
C VAL A 4 21.49 4.40 -9.67
N ARG A 5 21.47 5.21 -8.62
CA ARG A 5 21.20 4.77 -7.24
C ARG A 5 20.09 5.65 -6.65
N VAL A 6 19.02 5.01 -6.25
CA VAL A 6 17.87 5.63 -5.60
C VAL A 6 17.60 4.95 -4.26
N ARG A 7 16.75 5.56 -3.44
CA ARG A 7 16.44 4.96 -2.14
C ARG A 7 14.97 5.13 -1.76
N PHE A 8 14.47 4.15 -1.04
CA PHE A 8 13.31 4.31 -0.18
C PHE A 8 13.79 4.37 1.27
N ALA A 9 13.40 5.42 1.99
CA ALA A 9 13.93 5.72 3.33
C ALA A 9 12.78 5.96 4.34
N PRO A 10 12.05 4.90 4.74
CA PRO A 10 10.92 5.04 5.64
C PRO A 10 11.36 5.22 7.10
N SER A 11 10.61 6.07 7.84
CA SER A 11 10.64 6.07 9.30
C SER A 11 9.69 5.00 9.84
N PRO A 12 10.12 4.11 10.75
CA PRO A 12 9.33 2.97 11.23
C PRO A 12 8.31 3.41 12.31
N THR A 13 7.32 4.21 11.92
CA THR A 13 6.28 4.76 12.81
C THR A 13 4.96 3.98 12.75
N GLY A 14 4.92 2.86 12.02
CA GLY A 14 3.74 2.00 11.85
C GLY A 14 3.74 1.27 10.51
N TYR A 15 2.56 0.81 10.10
CA TYR A 15 2.37 0.11 8.83
C TYR A 15 2.75 0.97 7.62
N LEU A 16 3.17 0.32 6.54
CA LEU A 16 3.48 1.00 5.28
C LEU A 16 2.20 1.60 4.67
N HIS A 17 2.11 2.94 4.71
CA HIS A 17 1.02 3.69 4.08
C HIS A 17 1.16 3.63 2.56
N ILE A 18 0.03 3.65 1.81
CA ILE A 18 0.05 3.59 0.35
C ILE A 18 0.84 4.73 -0.30
N GLY A 19 0.95 5.89 0.33
CA GLY A 19 1.83 6.98 -0.13
C GLY A 19 3.32 6.59 -0.06
N GLY A 20 3.73 5.89 1.01
CA GLY A 20 5.07 5.32 1.14
C GLY A 20 5.30 4.19 0.13
N ALA A 21 4.32 3.29 0.00
CA ALA A 21 4.37 2.20 -0.97
C ALA A 21 4.52 2.73 -2.42
N ARG A 22 3.77 3.78 -2.80
CA ARG A 22 3.92 4.44 -4.09
C ARG A 22 5.32 5.05 -4.27
N THR A 23 5.85 5.68 -3.22
CA THR A 23 7.21 6.23 -3.26
C THR A 23 8.25 5.14 -3.47
N ALA A 24 8.13 4.02 -2.76
CA ALA A 24 9.00 2.86 -2.95
C ALA A 24 8.87 2.30 -4.37
N LEU A 25 7.65 2.15 -4.87
CA LEU A 25 7.35 1.64 -6.23
C LEU A 25 7.99 2.51 -7.31
N PHE A 26 7.86 3.83 -7.26
CA PHE A 26 8.44 4.70 -8.29
C PHE A 26 9.96 4.73 -8.24
N ASN A 27 10.58 4.64 -7.06
CA ASN A 27 12.02 4.45 -6.96
C ASN A 27 12.45 3.10 -7.56
N TRP A 28 11.71 2.04 -7.27
CA TRP A 28 11.95 0.70 -7.81
C TRP A 28 11.82 0.69 -9.35
N LEU A 29 10.76 1.28 -9.90
CA LEU A 29 10.53 1.38 -11.34
C LEU A 29 11.66 2.16 -12.02
N PHE A 30 12.06 3.30 -11.45
CA PHE A 30 13.13 4.11 -11.99
C PHE A 30 14.49 3.38 -11.96
N ALA A 31 14.83 2.72 -10.84
CA ALA A 31 16.04 1.91 -10.74
C ALA A 31 16.07 0.82 -11.82
N HIS A 32 15.00 0.04 -11.94
CA HIS A 32 14.94 -1.06 -12.91
C HIS A 32 14.93 -0.56 -14.36
N LYS A 33 14.24 0.54 -14.67
CA LYS A 33 14.26 1.17 -15.98
C LYS A 33 15.66 1.59 -16.40
N MET A 34 16.43 2.12 -15.45
CA MET A 34 17.78 2.64 -15.70
C MET A 34 18.90 1.62 -15.50
N GLY A 35 18.57 0.37 -15.14
CA GLY A 35 19.56 -0.65 -14.80
C GLY A 35 20.42 -0.30 -13.58
N GLY A 36 19.83 0.43 -12.64
CA GLY A 36 20.47 0.89 -11.40
C GLY A 36 20.03 0.09 -10.18
N LYS A 37 20.21 0.67 -8.98
CA LYS A 37 19.93 0.03 -7.68
C LYS A 37 18.94 0.80 -6.84
N LEU A 38 18.06 0.06 -6.15
CA LEU A 38 17.21 0.56 -5.08
C LEU A 38 17.84 0.22 -3.72
N ILE A 39 18.08 1.24 -2.91
CA ILE A 39 18.59 1.11 -1.54
C ILE A 39 17.42 1.31 -0.56
N LEU A 40 17.28 0.40 0.40
CA LEU A 40 16.34 0.57 1.52
C LEU A 40 17.12 1.02 2.76
N ARG A 41 16.75 2.19 3.31
CA ARG A 41 17.37 2.74 4.53
C ARG A 41 16.28 3.00 5.57
N ILE A 42 16.46 2.52 6.78
CA ILE A 42 15.53 2.74 7.89
C ILE A 42 15.94 4.01 8.66
N GLU A 43 15.03 5.00 8.70
CA GLU A 43 15.24 6.26 9.40
C GLU A 43 14.63 6.21 10.81
N ASP A 44 15.34 5.55 11.73
CA ASP A 44 14.93 5.19 13.09
C ASP A 44 15.55 6.09 14.17
N THR A 45 15.95 7.31 13.83
CA THR A 45 16.55 8.27 14.79
C THR A 45 15.55 8.88 15.76
N ASP A 46 14.24 8.78 15.51
CA ASP A 46 13.18 9.27 16.40
C ASP A 46 12.65 8.12 17.28
N THR A 47 13.36 7.86 18.38
CA THR A 47 13.05 6.75 19.29
C THR A 47 11.70 6.90 20.02
N GLU A 48 11.14 8.09 20.11
CA GLU A 48 9.84 8.32 20.76
C GLU A 48 8.66 7.82 19.91
N ARG A 49 8.84 7.73 18.59
CA ARG A 49 7.82 7.30 17.61
C ARG A 49 8.00 5.90 17.09
N LEU A 50 9.09 5.24 17.46
CA LEU A 50 9.33 3.85 17.06
C LEU A 50 8.24 2.96 17.62
N LYS A 51 7.67 2.10 16.78
CA LYS A 51 6.79 1.02 17.19
C LYS A 51 7.51 -0.30 17.02
N GLU A 52 7.41 -1.14 18.02
CA GLU A 52 7.86 -2.52 17.94
C GLU A 52 7.26 -3.16 16.68
N ASP A 53 8.00 -3.96 15.96
CA ASP A 53 7.63 -4.65 14.71
C ASP A 53 7.38 -3.77 13.45
N SER A 54 7.42 -2.42 13.53
CA SER A 54 7.14 -1.60 12.35
C SER A 54 8.10 -1.84 11.18
N VAL A 55 9.38 -2.11 11.48
CA VAL A 55 10.38 -2.42 10.43
C VAL A 55 9.99 -3.71 9.72
N SER A 56 9.75 -4.80 10.46
CA SER A 56 9.40 -6.10 9.86
C SER A 56 8.13 -6.01 9.03
N GLN A 57 7.13 -5.23 9.48
CA GLN A 57 5.89 -4.99 8.75
C GLN A 57 6.13 -4.23 7.44
N ILE A 58 7.01 -3.21 7.44
CA ILE A 58 7.39 -2.49 6.22
C ILE A 58 8.08 -3.43 5.23
N LEU A 59 9.06 -4.22 5.70
CA LEU A 59 9.78 -5.17 4.86
C LEU A 59 8.85 -6.23 4.25
N THR A 60 7.96 -6.79 5.06
CA THR A 60 6.95 -7.76 4.63
C THR A 60 6.00 -7.17 3.58
N SER A 61 5.54 -5.93 3.81
CA SER A 61 4.64 -5.24 2.87
C SER A 61 5.33 -4.95 1.53
N LEU A 62 6.60 -4.52 1.53
CA LEU A 62 7.37 -4.28 0.31
C LEU A 62 7.58 -5.59 -0.48
N LYS A 63 7.97 -6.67 0.20
CA LYS A 63 8.14 -7.99 -0.42
C LYS A 63 6.83 -8.51 -1.02
N TRP A 64 5.72 -8.37 -0.31
CA TRP A 64 4.41 -8.77 -0.80
C TRP A 64 4.00 -7.99 -2.06
N LEU A 65 4.35 -6.69 -2.16
CA LEU A 65 4.15 -5.88 -3.37
C LEU A 65 5.14 -6.21 -4.51
N GLY A 66 6.10 -7.10 -4.30
CA GLY A 66 7.16 -7.39 -5.27
C GLY A 66 8.22 -6.30 -5.39
N ILE A 67 8.28 -5.37 -4.43
CA ILE A 67 9.27 -4.29 -4.37
C ILE A 67 10.47 -4.77 -3.55
N ASN A 68 11.39 -5.46 -4.21
CA ASN A 68 12.65 -5.89 -3.61
C ASN A 68 13.70 -4.77 -3.70
N TRP A 69 14.70 -4.80 -2.85
CA TRP A 69 15.79 -3.83 -2.82
C TRP A 69 17.14 -4.52 -2.99
N ASP A 70 18.11 -3.79 -3.56
CA ASP A 70 19.42 -4.31 -3.91
C ASP A 70 20.42 -4.19 -2.74
N GLU A 71 20.25 -3.16 -1.90
CA GLU A 71 21.05 -2.94 -0.69
C GLU A 71 20.12 -2.47 0.44
N GLY A 72 20.40 -2.94 1.66
CA GLY A 72 19.56 -2.56 2.82
C GLY A 72 19.44 -3.66 3.87
N PRO A 73 18.48 -3.54 4.79
CA PRO A 73 18.15 -4.59 5.76
C PRO A 73 17.95 -5.93 5.08
N GLU A 74 18.39 -7.01 5.73
CA GLU A 74 18.34 -8.41 5.31
C GLU A 74 19.22 -8.79 4.11
N VAL A 75 19.47 -7.88 3.15
CA VAL A 75 20.30 -8.17 1.97
C VAL A 75 21.75 -7.66 2.11
N GLY A 76 21.98 -6.68 3.02
CA GLY A 76 23.29 -6.07 3.18
C GLY A 76 23.67 -5.14 2.02
N GLY A 77 24.97 -5.01 1.74
CA GLY A 77 25.55 -4.18 0.68
C GLY A 77 26.77 -3.40 1.15
N ASP A 78 27.37 -2.61 0.25
CA ASP A 78 28.66 -1.95 0.47
C ASP A 78 28.58 -0.64 1.27
N CYS A 79 27.40 -0.06 1.41
CA CYS A 79 27.17 1.27 2.00
C CYS A 79 26.57 1.23 3.41
N GLY A 80 26.54 0.05 4.04
CA GLY A 80 25.97 -0.13 5.39
C GLY A 80 26.70 0.66 6.50
N PRO A 81 26.16 0.69 7.71
CA PRO A 81 24.84 0.14 8.10
C PRO A 81 23.64 0.88 7.49
N TYR A 82 22.49 0.20 7.41
CA TYR A 82 21.27 0.72 6.76
C TYR A 82 20.19 1.18 7.75
N TYR A 83 20.51 1.20 9.05
CA TYR A 83 19.72 1.80 10.12
C TYR A 83 20.40 3.10 10.58
N GLN A 84 19.67 4.21 10.61
CA GLN A 84 20.28 5.48 11.00
C GLN A 84 20.75 5.49 12.46
N SER A 85 20.10 4.76 13.35
CA SER A 85 20.53 4.57 14.74
C SER A 85 21.96 3.98 14.86
N GLU A 86 22.38 3.19 13.90
CA GLU A 86 23.71 2.57 13.87
C GLU A 86 24.78 3.49 13.23
N ARG A 87 24.39 4.64 12.68
CA ARG A 87 25.23 5.58 11.94
C ARG A 87 25.62 6.83 12.75
N LEU A 88 25.27 6.90 14.02
CA LEU A 88 25.51 8.08 14.87
C LEU A 88 27.00 8.55 14.86
N PRO A 89 28.01 7.68 14.88
CA PRO A 89 29.42 8.10 14.78
C PRO A 89 29.75 8.81 13.46
N ILE A 90 29.08 8.42 12.37
CA ILE A 90 29.25 9.03 11.04
C ILE A 90 28.71 10.48 11.07
N TYR A 91 27.51 10.68 11.59
CA TYR A 91 26.92 12.02 11.69
C TYR A 91 27.75 12.93 12.59
N LYS A 92 28.24 12.40 13.71
CA LYS A 92 29.13 13.16 14.62
C LYS A 92 30.37 13.65 13.89
N LYS A 93 31.06 12.78 13.14
CA LYS A 93 32.25 13.12 12.33
C LYS A 93 32.00 14.31 11.41
N TYR A 94 30.90 14.29 10.65
CA TYR A 94 30.61 15.37 9.70
C TYR A 94 30.11 16.66 10.36
N ALA A 95 29.43 16.56 11.51
CA ALA A 95 29.11 17.74 12.32
C ALA A 95 30.37 18.40 12.88
N GLU A 96 31.33 17.64 13.38
CA GLU A 96 32.65 18.13 13.82
C GLU A 96 33.41 18.78 12.66
N GLN A 97 33.45 18.16 11.48
CA GLN A 97 34.06 18.76 10.28
C GLN A 97 33.45 20.14 9.94
N LEU A 98 32.11 20.28 10.00
CA LEU A 98 31.45 21.59 9.77
C LEU A 98 31.79 22.63 10.83
N LEU A 99 31.94 22.22 12.10
CA LEU A 99 32.39 23.10 13.19
C LEU A 99 33.81 23.56 12.98
N GLU A 100 34.74 22.67 12.61
CA GLU A 100 36.15 22.97 12.34
C GLU A 100 36.31 23.93 11.15
N GLN A 101 35.48 23.75 10.11
CA GLN A 101 35.50 24.60 8.93
C GLN A 101 34.76 25.94 9.14
N GLY A 102 34.19 26.17 10.33
CA GLY A 102 33.40 27.37 10.60
C GLY A 102 32.08 27.47 9.81
N LYS A 103 31.63 26.35 9.21
CA LYS A 103 30.35 26.22 8.49
C LYS A 103 29.18 25.88 9.43
N ALA A 104 29.48 25.51 10.67
CA ALA A 104 28.52 25.32 11.77
C ALA A 104 29.06 25.95 13.04
N TYR A 105 28.23 26.05 14.07
CA TYR A 105 28.58 26.61 15.37
C TYR A 105 27.79 25.98 16.50
N TYR A 106 28.34 26.08 17.73
CA TYR A 106 27.67 25.69 18.95
C TYR A 106 26.60 26.70 19.33
N CYS A 107 25.38 26.24 19.58
CA CYS A 107 24.29 27.06 20.04
C CYS A 107 23.87 26.65 21.47
N PHE A 108 24.07 27.56 22.43
CA PHE A 108 23.81 27.35 23.84
C PHE A 108 22.45 27.89 24.30
N CYS A 109 21.59 28.36 23.37
CA CYS A 109 20.24 28.79 23.70
C CYS A 109 19.43 27.62 24.27
N SER A 110 18.91 27.83 25.48
CA SER A 110 18.01 26.90 26.14
C SER A 110 16.61 26.86 25.44
N SER A 111 15.79 25.87 25.76
CA SER A 111 14.40 25.85 25.32
C SER A 111 13.62 27.06 25.80
N ALA A 112 13.92 27.58 27.01
CA ALA A 112 13.29 28.79 27.55
C ALA A 112 13.67 30.04 26.75
N ASP A 113 14.96 30.18 26.36
CA ASP A 113 15.41 31.30 25.52
C ASP A 113 14.72 31.31 24.16
N LEU A 114 14.61 30.13 23.56
CA LEU A 114 13.96 29.97 22.25
C LEU A 114 12.45 30.24 22.34
N GLU A 115 11.79 29.85 23.43
CA GLU A 115 10.37 30.13 23.61
C GLU A 115 10.13 31.64 23.88
N ALA A 116 10.98 32.29 24.65
CA ALA A 116 10.91 33.75 24.82
C ALA A 116 11.08 34.50 23.48
N GLN A 117 11.98 34.00 22.57
CA GLN A 117 12.11 34.55 21.22
C GLN A 117 10.84 34.34 20.40
N ARG A 118 10.22 33.15 20.48
CA ARG A 118 8.95 32.84 19.81
C ARG A 118 7.81 33.73 20.25
N GLU A 119 7.65 33.90 21.55
CA GLU A 119 6.61 34.77 22.13
C GLU A 119 6.76 36.23 21.69
N LYS A 120 8.00 36.76 21.71
CA LYS A 120 8.30 38.08 21.21
C LYS A 120 7.94 38.27 19.75
N GLN A 121 8.32 37.33 18.90
CA GLN A 121 8.01 37.37 17.44
C GLN A 121 6.51 37.19 17.20
N ARG A 122 5.85 36.29 17.94
CA ARG A 122 4.39 36.11 17.88
C ARG A 122 3.63 37.39 18.26
N ALA A 123 4.06 38.08 19.31
CA ALA A 123 3.49 39.35 19.69
C ALA A 123 3.66 40.42 18.62
N ALA A 124 4.77 40.39 17.88
CA ALA A 124 5.04 41.24 16.72
C ALA A 124 4.37 40.76 15.40
N LYS A 125 3.56 39.67 15.46
CA LYS A 125 2.94 39.03 14.27
C LYS A 125 3.95 38.61 13.20
N GLN A 126 5.15 38.25 13.61
CA GLN A 126 6.21 37.77 12.74
C GLN A 126 6.33 36.22 12.79
N PRO A 127 6.67 35.54 11.72
CA PRO A 127 6.99 34.12 11.77
C PRO A 127 8.21 33.89 12.67
N PHE A 128 8.21 32.75 13.39
CA PHE A 128 9.36 32.43 14.24
C PHE A 128 10.60 32.16 13.39
N ARG A 129 11.69 32.83 13.75
CA ARG A 129 13.04 32.60 13.26
C ARG A 129 14.04 32.70 14.39
N TYR A 130 15.00 31.80 14.39
CA TYR A 130 16.09 31.86 15.35
C TYR A 130 16.90 33.13 15.12
N ALA A 131 17.11 33.90 16.20
CA ALA A 131 17.76 35.21 16.13
C ALA A 131 19.28 35.17 15.91
N ARG A 132 19.86 34.00 15.63
CA ARG A 132 21.31 33.77 15.40
C ARG A 132 22.18 34.22 16.58
N THR A 133 21.67 34.22 17.82
CA THR A 133 22.32 34.72 19.03
C THR A 133 23.72 34.16 19.25
N CYS A 134 23.95 32.90 18.96
CA CYS A 134 25.24 32.23 19.15
C CYS A 134 26.12 32.21 17.91
N ARG A 135 25.68 32.76 16.77
CA ARG A 135 26.35 32.61 15.47
C ARG A 135 27.77 33.22 15.48
N ASP A 136 27.96 34.32 16.16
CA ASP A 136 29.18 35.12 16.14
C ASP A 136 29.99 35.00 17.47
N LEU A 137 29.66 34.00 18.30
CA LEU A 137 30.48 33.68 19.48
C LEU A 137 31.91 33.32 19.04
N PRO A 138 32.97 33.80 19.75
CA PRO A 138 34.33 33.38 19.49
C PRO A 138 34.45 31.87 19.57
N VAL A 139 35.11 31.28 18.56
CA VAL A 139 35.19 29.82 18.42
C VAL A 139 35.82 29.16 19.65
N GLU A 140 36.86 29.78 20.23
CA GLU A 140 37.55 29.24 21.40
C GLU A 140 36.67 29.33 22.67
N GLU A 141 35.89 30.40 22.82
CA GLU A 141 34.91 30.50 23.89
C GLU A 141 33.83 29.41 23.77
N ALA A 142 33.27 29.25 22.58
CA ALA A 142 32.24 28.22 22.32
C ALA A 142 32.77 26.81 22.57
N LYS A 143 33.99 26.51 22.14
CA LYS A 143 34.68 25.24 22.45
C LYS A 143 34.88 25.02 23.95
N ALA A 144 35.35 26.07 24.66
CA ALA A 144 35.54 25.98 26.11
C ALA A 144 34.26 25.71 26.86
N ARG A 145 33.15 26.38 26.51
CA ARG A 145 31.82 26.13 27.08
C ARG A 145 31.34 24.70 26.80
N ALA A 146 31.49 24.22 25.57
CA ALA A 146 31.12 22.85 25.22
C ALA A 146 31.98 21.83 26.00
N ALA A 147 33.30 22.05 26.11
CA ALA A 147 34.18 21.21 26.89
C ALA A 147 33.90 21.21 28.39
N ALA A 148 33.39 22.31 28.92
CA ALA A 148 32.90 22.43 30.30
C ALA A 148 31.61 21.69 30.57
N GLY A 149 30.99 21.09 29.56
CA GLY A 149 29.75 20.29 29.66
C GLY A 149 28.47 21.14 29.59
N GLU A 150 28.56 22.41 29.15
CA GLU A 150 27.35 23.20 28.93
C GLU A 150 26.51 22.61 27.81
N PRO A 151 25.20 22.39 28.01
CA PRO A 151 24.35 21.80 26.96
C PRO A 151 24.29 22.69 25.70
N TYR A 152 24.49 22.08 24.55
CA TYR A 152 24.46 22.81 23.27
C TYR A 152 23.80 21.98 22.18
N SER A 153 23.31 22.67 21.16
CA SER A 153 23.00 22.09 19.84
C SER A 153 23.97 22.61 18.80
N VAL A 154 24.10 21.92 17.67
CA VAL A 154 24.91 22.40 16.54
C VAL A 154 23.99 22.96 15.47
N ARG A 155 24.27 24.18 15.03
CA ARG A 155 23.54 24.84 13.93
C ARG A 155 24.45 25.08 12.75
N VAL A 156 23.90 24.89 11.53
CA VAL A 156 24.61 25.25 10.30
C VAL A 156 24.55 26.75 10.07
N LYS A 157 25.66 27.34 9.57
CA LYS A 157 25.71 28.74 9.12
C LYS A 157 25.22 28.82 7.69
N ILE A 158 24.06 29.42 7.47
CA ILE A 158 23.52 29.63 6.12
C ILE A 158 23.76 31.08 5.64
N PRO A 159 23.74 31.35 4.33
CA PRO A 159 23.69 32.71 3.78
C PRO A 159 22.50 33.48 4.34
N VAL A 160 22.68 34.78 4.58
CA VAL A 160 21.64 35.64 5.17
C VAL A 160 20.73 36.23 4.09
N GLU A 161 21.29 36.43 2.90
CA GLU A 161 20.64 37.06 1.75
C GLU A 161 20.76 36.18 0.49
N GLY A 162 19.92 36.46 -0.48
CA GLY A 162 19.91 35.76 -1.77
C GLY A 162 18.72 34.82 -1.90
N ALA A 163 18.87 33.85 -2.79
CA ALA A 163 17.86 32.84 -3.07
C ALA A 163 18.53 31.50 -3.40
N ILE A 164 17.80 30.39 -3.16
CA ILE A 164 18.22 29.04 -3.50
C ILE A 164 17.17 28.43 -4.43
N THR A 165 17.60 27.83 -5.53
CA THR A 165 16.71 27.19 -6.49
C THR A 165 16.86 25.68 -6.43
N VAL A 166 15.75 24.99 -6.24
CA VAL A 166 15.64 23.54 -6.37
C VAL A 166 15.29 23.22 -7.83
N HIS A 167 16.19 22.56 -8.53
CA HIS A 167 15.93 22.03 -9.87
C HIS A 167 15.22 20.69 -9.76
N ASP A 168 13.89 20.73 -9.70
CA ASP A 168 13.08 19.52 -9.47
C ASP A 168 12.74 18.83 -10.78
N LEU A 169 12.97 17.52 -10.85
CA LEU A 169 12.74 16.72 -12.07
C LEU A 169 11.25 16.65 -12.46
N ILE A 170 10.34 16.89 -11.53
CA ILE A 170 8.88 16.81 -11.77
C ILE A 170 8.29 18.21 -11.85
N HIS A 171 8.58 19.08 -10.87
CA HIS A 171 7.98 20.43 -10.78
C HIS A 171 8.73 21.46 -11.62
N GLY A 172 9.99 21.21 -12.00
CA GLY A 172 10.88 22.20 -12.59
C GLY A 172 11.54 23.08 -11.52
N ASP A 173 11.94 24.28 -11.87
CA ASP A 173 12.66 25.18 -10.97
C ASP A 173 11.73 25.79 -9.92
N VAL A 174 12.06 25.55 -8.65
CA VAL A 174 11.36 26.13 -7.49
C VAL A 174 12.34 26.94 -6.66
N THR A 175 12.16 28.26 -6.62
CA THR A 175 13.08 29.18 -5.95
C THR A 175 12.53 29.62 -4.58
N PHE A 176 13.41 29.60 -3.59
CA PHE A 176 13.14 30.01 -2.21
C PHE A 176 14.06 31.18 -1.83
N ASN A 177 13.52 32.24 -1.24
CA ASN A 177 14.33 33.33 -0.71
C ASN A 177 15.00 32.93 0.61
N MET A 178 16.27 33.32 0.80
CA MET A 178 17.04 32.99 2.00
C MET A 178 16.44 33.60 3.27
N ASP A 179 15.66 34.67 3.14
CA ASP A 179 14.91 35.25 4.23
C ASP A 179 13.83 34.32 4.83
N GLN A 180 13.51 33.21 4.16
CA GLN A 180 12.59 32.17 4.67
C GLN A 180 13.27 31.19 5.62
N PHE A 181 14.60 31.22 5.73
CA PHE A 181 15.38 30.28 6.53
C PHE A 181 16.16 30.97 7.64
N ASP A 182 16.40 30.26 8.70
CA ASP A 182 17.34 30.61 9.78
C ASP A 182 18.47 29.58 9.83
N ASP A 183 19.44 29.82 10.72
CA ASP A 183 20.48 28.83 11.01
C ASP A 183 19.85 27.66 11.78
N PHE A 184 19.44 26.62 11.07
CA PHE A 184 18.73 25.48 11.64
C PHE A 184 19.65 24.48 12.32
N VAL A 185 19.11 23.76 13.30
CA VAL A 185 19.84 22.73 14.06
C VAL A 185 20.10 21.54 13.17
N ILE A 186 21.37 21.07 13.16
CA ILE A 186 21.81 19.85 12.50
C ILE A 186 22.05 18.72 13.50
N VAL A 187 22.51 19.03 14.74
CA VAL A 187 22.61 18.08 15.85
C VAL A 187 21.91 18.66 17.08
N LYS A 188 21.03 17.89 17.66
CA LYS A 188 20.25 18.22 18.87
C LYS A 188 21.15 18.16 20.10
N SER A 189 20.71 18.76 21.23
CA SER A 189 21.46 18.77 22.50
C SER A 189 21.69 17.37 23.11
N ASN A 190 20.90 16.38 22.71
CA ASN A 190 21.11 14.98 23.08
C ASN A 190 22.09 14.23 22.16
N GLY A 191 22.74 14.92 21.23
CA GLY A 191 23.69 14.33 20.28
C GLY A 191 23.05 13.69 19.04
N MET A 192 21.73 13.64 18.95
CA MET A 192 21.04 13.06 17.81
C MET A 192 21.03 14.01 16.61
N PRO A 193 21.32 13.54 15.38
CA PRO A 193 21.20 14.36 14.18
C PRO A 193 19.74 14.72 13.92
N THR A 194 19.52 15.85 13.24
CA THR A 194 18.19 16.17 12.69
C THR A 194 18.01 15.45 11.36
N TYR A 195 16.75 15.25 10.96
CA TYR A 195 16.39 14.61 9.69
C TYR A 195 17.16 15.17 8.48
N ASN A 196 17.16 16.50 8.30
CA ASN A 196 17.81 17.12 7.14
C ASN A 196 19.32 16.87 7.09
N PHE A 197 19.99 16.76 8.23
CA PHE A 197 21.41 16.49 8.28
C PHE A 197 21.71 15.00 8.04
N ALA A 198 21.02 14.12 8.74
CA ALA A 198 21.22 12.68 8.59
C ALA A 198 20.97 12.21 7.13
N VAL A 199 19.89 12.65 6.51
CA VAL A 199 19.55 12.26 5.14
C VAL A 199 20.59 12.73 4.12
N VAL A 200 21.15 13.95 4.29
CA VAL A 200 22.22 14.46 3.39
C VAL A 200 23.49 13.64 3.52
N VAL A 201 23.92 13.36 4.74
CA VAL A 201 25.12 12.53 5.00
C VAL A 201 24.96 11.14 4.40
N ASP A 202 23.78 10.53 4.63
CA ASP A 202 23.51 9.18 4.13
C ASP A 202 23.39 9.13 2.61
N ASP A 203 22.63 10.05 2.01
CA ASP A 203 22.44 10.09 0.55
C ASP A 203 23.78 10.30 -0.17
N HIS A 204 24.67 11.12 0.38
CA HIS A 204 26.02 11.30 -0.16
C HIS A 204 26.88 10.04 -0.02
N LEU A 205 26.99 9.49 1.19
CA LEU A 205 27.88 8.35 1.47
C LEU A 205 27.39 7.05 0.83
N MET A 206 26.09 6.90 0.61
CA MET A 206 25.50 5.78 -0.11
C MET A 206 25.48 6.01 -1.63
N GLY A 207 26.02 7.14 -2.11
CA GLY A 207 26.15 7.45 -3.54
C GLY A 207 24.82 7.65 -4.26
N MET A 208 23.82 8.21 -3.59
CA MET A 208 22.52 8.48 -4.22
C MET A 208 22.68 9.46 -5.38
N THR A 209 22.21 9.05 -6.55
CA THR A 209 22.18 9.88 -7.76
C THR A 209 20.88 10.65 -7.91
N HIS A 210 19.79 10.06 -7.44
CA HIS A 210 18.46 10.66 -7.51
C HIS A 210 17.71 10.44 -6.18
N VAL A 211 16.97 11.47 -5.77
CA VAL A 211 16.12 11.46 -4.58
C VAL A 211 14.69 11.70 -5.02
N LEU A 212 13.97 10.60 -5.24
CA LEU A 212 12.54 10.62 -5.58
C LEU A 212 11.73 10.39 -4.31
N ARG A 213 10.86 11.35 -3.96
CA ARG A 213 10.10 11.30 -2.69
C ARG A 213 8.80 12.10 -2.77
N ALA A 214 7.99 12.05 -1.71
CA ALA A 214 6.72 12.79 -1.68
C ALA A 214 6.93 14.32 -1.65
N GLU A 215 6.05 15.06 -2.27
CA GLU A 215 6.05 16.51 -2.42
C GLU A 215 6.09 17.27 -1.08
N GLU A 216 5.58 16.65 0.00
CA GLU A 216 5.66 17.24 1.35
C GLU A 216 7.10 17.50 1.83
N HIS A 217 8.09 16.87 1.19
CA HIS A 217 9.50 17.09 1.46
C HIS A 217 10.14 18.19 0.60
N LEU A 218 9.42 18.79 -0.34
CA LEU A 218 9.97 19.85 -1.21
C LEU A 218 10.51 21.03 -0.39
N SER A 219 9.82 21.43 0.69
CA SER A 219 10.27 22.49 1.60
C SER A 219 11.51 22.12 2.44
N ASN A 220 11.89 20.85 2.51
CA ASN A 220 13.12 20.40 3.16
C ASN A 220 14.33 20.49 2.22
N THR A 221 14.11 20.39 0.91
CA THR A 221 15.18 20.34 -0.09
C THR A 221 16.11 21.54 -0.05
N PRO A 222 15.66 22.81 0.07
CA PRO A 222 16.56 23.95 0.22
C PRO A 222 17.52 23.81 1.41
N LYS A 223 17.03 23.34 2.57
CA LYS A 223 17.87 23.10 3.74
C LYS A 223 18.91 22.01 3.50
N GLN A 224 18.54 20.96 2.77
CA GLN A 224 19.46 19.89 2.40
C GLN A 224 20.52 20.39 1.42
N LEU A 225 20.13 21.17 0.40
CA LEU A 225 21.09 21.80 -0.52
C LEU A 225 22.11 22.69 0.21
N LEU A 226 21.66 23.46 1.22
CA LEU A 226 22.55 24.28 2.05
C LEU A 226 23.54 23.43 2.86
N ILE A 227 23.14 22.23 3.30
CA ILE A 227 24.06 21.29 3.97
C ILE A 227 25.05 20.68 2.98
N TYR A 228 24.60 20.30 1.77
CA TYR A 228 25.49 19.87 0.67
C TYR A 228 26.55 20.92 0.35
N GLU A 229 26.13 22.18 0.21
CA GLU A 229 27.03 23.30 -0.03
C GLU A 229 28.03 23.50 1.11
N ALA A 230 27.55 23.45 2.37
CA ALA A 230 28.41 23.61 3.54
C ALA A 230 29.46 22.51 3.65
N LEU A 231 29.13 21.28 3.24
CA LEU A 231 30.08 20.14 3.19
C LEU A 231 30.94 20.10 1.94
N GLY A 232 30.66 20.95 0.94
CA GLY A 232 31.36 20.96 -0.34
C GLY A 232 31.03 19.75 -1.22
N TRP A 233 29.84 19.18 -1.06
CA TRP A 233 29.39 18.01 -1.80
C TRP A 233 28.44 18.38 -2.94
N GLU A 234 28.50 17.61 -4.04
CA GLU A 234 27.50 17.67 -5.08
C GLU A 234 26.19 17.01 -4.63
N PRO A 235 25.05 17.70 -4.75
CA PRO A 235 23.75 17.12 -4.40
C PRO A 235 23.26 16.14 -5.47
N PRO A 236 22.44 15.14 -5.10
CA PRO A 236 21.72 14.32 -6.06
C PRO A 236 20.66 15.14 -6.79
N LYS A 237 20.12 14.59 -7.88
CA LYS A 237 18.94 15.15 -8.54
C LYS A 237 17.69 14.88 -7.70
N PHE A 238 16.83 15.87 -7.53
CA PHE A 238 15.61 15.75 -6.74
C PHE A 238 14.37 15.67 -7.64
N GLY A 239 13.42 14.82 -7.27
CA GLY A 239 12.09 14.75 -7.86
C GLY A 239 11.02 14.55 -6.78
N HIS A 240 10.07 15.47 -6.72
CA HIS A 240 9.01 15.46 -5.71
C HIS A 240 7.68 15.05 -6.32
N MET A 241 7.22 13.86 -5.97
CA MET A 241 5.97 13.28 -6.46
C MET A 241 4.76 13.93 -5.80
N PRO A 242 3.70 14.27 -6.56
CA PRO A 242 2.51 14.92 -6.02
C PRO A 242 1.82 14.08 -4.96
N MET A 243 1.08 14.74 -4.06
CA MET A 243 0.34 14.07 -2.99
C MET A 243 -0.78 13.18 -3.53
N ILE A 244 -1.14 12.17 -2.74
CA ILE A 244 -2.39 11.42 -2.91
C ILE A 244 -3.44 12.07 -2.02
N LEU A 245 -4.52 12.54 -2.62
CA LEU A 245 -5.64 13.17 -1.93
C LEU A 245 -6.83 12.22 -1.84
N ALA A 246 -7.64 12.40 -0.82
CA ALA A 246 -8.93 11.76 -0.71
C ALA A 246 -9.93 12.36 -1.72
N PRO A 247 -11.12 11.73 -1.96
CA PRO A 247 -12.14 12.26 -2.87
C PRO A 247 -12.61 13.67 -2.53
N ASP A 248 -12.57 14.06 -1.25
CA ASP A 248 -12.87 15.41 -0.76
C ASP A 248 -11.71 16.40 -0.94
N ARG A 249 -10.62 15.98 -1.62
CA ARG A 249 -9.36 16.71 -1.84
C ARG A 249 -8.57 17.03 -0.56
N SER A 250 -8.93 16.48 0.57
CA SER A 250 -8.11 16.53 1.78
C SER A 250 -6.97 15.50 1.71
N LYS A 251 -5.96 15.64 2.58
CA LYS A 251 -4.90 14.62 2.70
C LYS A 251 -5.52 13.26 3.04
N LEU A 252 -5.16 12.23 2.28
CA LEU A 252 -5.64 10.87 2.53
C LEU A 252 -5.26 10.41 3.95
N SER A 253 -6.22 9.86 4.67
CA SER A 253 -6.08 9.43 6.06
C SER A 253 -7.02 8.28 6.39
N LYS A 254 -6.83 7.61 7.52
CA LYS A 254 -7.63 6.45 7.97
C LYS A 254 -9.15 6.67 7.97
N ARG A 255 -9.62 7.91 8.13
CA ARG A 255 -11.07 8.23 8.04
C ARG A 255 -11.68 7.98 6.66
N HIS A 256 -10.85 7.82 5.64
CA HIS A 256 -11.28 7.58 4.24
C HIS A 256 -11.24 6.08 3.86
N GLY A 257 -11.04 5.19 4.83
CA GLY A 257 -10.94 3.74 4.63
C GLY A 257 -9.53 3.20 4.81
N ALA A 258 -9.25 2.05 4.21
CA ALA A 258 -7.93 1.45 4.25
C ALA A 258 -6.87 2.38 3.64
N THR A 259 -5.75 2.53 4.32
CA THR A 259 -4.66 3.41 3.90
C THR A 259 -3.29 2.76 3.98
N SER A 260 -3.17 1.59 4.61
CA SER A 260 -1.95 0.81 4.67
C SER A 260 -2.02 -0.42 3.76
N VAL A 261 -0.86 -0.87 3.32
CA VAL A 261 -0.74 -2.07 2.48
C VAL A 261 -1.33 -3.30 3.18
N GLU A 262 -1.06 -3.45 4.47
CA GLU A 262 -1.58 -4.56 5.27
C GLU A 262 -3.11 -4.55 5.40
N GLU A 263 -3.73 -3.36 5.54
CA GLU A 263 -5.19 -3.24 5.54
C GLU A 263 -5.80 -3.71 4.23
N PHE A 264 -5.20 -3.37 3.07
CA PHE A 264 -5.67 -3.85 1.77
C PHE A 264 -5.50 -5.36 1.63
N ARG A 265 -4.33 -5.88 2.00
CA ARG A 265 -4.06 -7.32 1.99
C ARG A 265 -5.08 -8.08 2.84
N SER A 266 -5.37 -7.61 4.06
CA SER A 266 -6.34 -8.24 4.97
C SER A 266 -7.80 -8.18 4.48
N GLN A 267 -8.11 -7.25 3.57
CA GLN A 267 -9.40 -7.15 2.88
C GLN A 267 -9.48 -7.99 1.59
N GLY A 268 -8.40 -8.67 1.23
CA GLY A 268 -8.34 -9.55 0.08
C GLY A 268 -8.01 -8.88 -1.25
N TYR A 269 -7.34 -7.73 -1.22
CA TYR A 269 -6.75 -7.16 -2.43
C TYR A 269 -5.46 -7.89 -2.80
N LEU A 270 -5.21 -8.02 -4.10
CA LEU A 270 -4.02 -8.65 -4.68
C LEU A 270 -2.88 -7.63 -4.82
N ALA A 271 -1.66 -8.09 -4.63
CA ALA A 271 -0.46 -7.24 -4.76
C ALA A 271 -0.36 -6.60 -6.14
N GLU A 272 -0.61 -7.36 -7.20
CA GLU A 272 -0.58 -6.90 -8.59
C GLU A 272 -1.57 -5.75 -8.84
N ALA A 273 -2.77 -5.85 -8.28
CA ALA A 273 -3.80 -4.80 -8.40
C ALA A 273 -3.38 -3.53 -7.65
N ILE A 274 -2.84 -3.66 -6.45
CA ILE A 274 -2.34 -2.52 -5.66
C ILE A 274 -1.18 -1.84 -6.39
N VAL A 275 -0.20 -2.59 -6.88
CA VAL A 275 0.97 -2.07 -7.61
C VAL A 275 0.54 -1.32 -8.87
N ASN A 276 -0.32 -1.92 -9.69
CA ASN A 276 -0.82 -1.27 -10.90
C ASN A 276 -1.62 0.01 -10.55
N TYR A 277 -2.49 -0.05 -9.56
CA TYR A 277 -3.26 1.11 -9.12
C TYR A 277 -2.37 2.25 -8.60
N LEU A 278 -1.37 1.93 -7.76
CA LEU A 278 -0.41 2.92 -7.25
C LEU A 278 0.41 3.56 -8.37
N THR A 279 0.73 2.81 -9.43
CA THR A 279 1.41 3.35 -10.61
C THR A 279 0.57 4.44 -11.27
N LEU A 280 -0.74 4.23 -11.43
CA LEU A 280 -1.66 5.22 -12.01
C LEU A 280 -1.90 6.44 -11.11
N LEU A 281 -1.51 6.40 -9.83
CA LEU A 281 -1.58 7.55 -8.94
C LEU A 281 -0.38 8.49 -9.12
N GLY A 282 -0.31 9.14 -10.25
CA GLY A 282 0.70 10.15 -10.57
C GLY A 282 1.54 9.85 -11.80
N TRP A 283 1.35 8.70 -12.44
CA TRP A 283 1.97 8.35 -13.72
C TRP A 283 0.98 7.60 -14.61
N GLY A 284 1.21 7.60 -15.90
CA GLY A 284 0.47 6.81 -16.88
C GLY A 284 1.26 6.65 -18.17
N PRO A 285 1.03 5.57 -18.95
CA PRO A 285 1.82 5.26 -20.15
C PRO A 285 1.55 6.19 -21.34
N GLY A 286 0.63 7.16 -21.20
CA GLY A 286 0.26 8.09 -22.27
C GLY A 286 -0.78 7.55 -23.25
N ASP A 287 -1.29 6.35 -23.03
CA ASP A 287 -2.41 5.74 -23.75
C ASP A 287 -3.59 5.45 -22.78
N GLU A 288 -4.67 4.86 -23.28
CA GLU A 288 -5.89 4.58 -22.49
C GLU A 288 -5.82 3.29 -21.67
N ARG A 289 -4.69 2.58 -21.67
CA ARG A 289 -4.55 1.35 -20.88
C ARG A 289 -4.51 1.64 -19.39
N GLU A 290 -5.23 0.85 -18.63
CA GLU A 290 -5.28 0.93 -17.16
C GLU A 290 -4.73 -0.32 -16.48
N LEU A 291 -4.63 -1.45 -17.20
CA LEU A 291 -4.11 -2.71 -16.69
C LEU A 291 -2.79 -3.06 -17.37
N PHE A 292 -1.75 -3.27 -16.57
CA PHE A 292 -0.43 -3.68 -17.04
C PHE A 292 0.36 -4.36 -15.92
N THR A 293 1.17 -5.31 -16.31
CA THR A 293 2.06 -6.02 -15.38
C THR A 293 3.18 -5.10 -14.91
N LEU A 294 3.81 -5.45 -13.78
CA LEU A 294 4.97 -4.72 -13.26
C LEU A 294 6.12 -4.67 -14.27
N GLN A 295 6.35 -5.76 -15.03
CA GLN A 295 7.39 -5.83 -16.07
C GLN A 295 7.07 -4.92 -17.26
N GLU A 296 5.82 -4.83 -17.67
CA GLU A 296 5.38 -3.86 -18.69
C GLU A 296 5.57 -2.43 -18.19
N THR A 297 5.20 -2.18 -16.94
CA THR A 297 5.38 -0.87 -16.31
C THR A 297 6.84 -0.43 -16.33
N VAL A 298 7.80 -1.30 -15.98
CA VAL A 298 9.24 -0.97 -16.05
C VAL A 298 9.66 -0.53 -17.46
N LYS A 299 9.17 -1.23 -18.50
CA LYS A 299 9.50 -0.88 -19.89
C LYS A 299 8.93 0.47 -20.32
N LEU A 300 7.72 0.78 -19.86
CA LEU A 300 6.99 1.99 -20.24
C LEU A 300 7.35 3.20 -19.37
N PHE A 301 7.86 2.97 -18.16
CA PHE A 301 8.08 4.03 -17.17
C PHE A 301 9.07 5.09 -17.68
N GLU A 302 8.64 6.36 -17.68
CA GLU A 302 9.47 7.54 -17.94
C GLU A 302 9.17 8.58 -16.84
N LEU A 303 10.22 9.08 -16.19
CA LEU A 303 10.08 10.03 -15.07
C LEU A 303 9.43 11.35 -15.53
N GLU A 304 9.69 11.73 -16.75
CA GLU A 304 9.16 12.95 -17.40
C GLU A 304 7.63 12.91 -17.59
N GLN A 305 7.04 11.72 -17.59
CA GLN A 305 5.59 11.52 -17.66
C GLN A 305 4.88 11.60 -16.31
N MET A 306 5.64 11.84 -15.23
CA MET A 306 5.06 12.04 -13.91
C MET A 306 4.15 13.28 -13.89
N SER A 307 2.95 13.10 -13.36
CA SER A 307 2.01 14.20 -13.17
C SER A 307 2.55 15.21 -12.15
N LYS A 308 2.36 16.50 -12.43
CA LYS A 308 2.60 17.59 -11.46
C LYS A 308 1.42 17.82 -10.52
N LYS A 309 0.26 17.22 -10.83
CA LYS A 309 -0.99 17.41 -10.08
C LYS A 309 -1.18 16.28 -9.08
N ALA A 310 -1.72 16.61 -7.92
CA ALA A 310 -2.12 15.63 -6.94
C ALA A 310 -3.09 14.59 -7.53
N ALA A 311 -2.86 13.32 -7.21
CA ALA A 311 -3.73 12.22 -7.63
C ALA A 311 -4.86 12.05 -6.62
N ILE A 312 -6.09 11.82 -7.09
CA ILE A 312 -7.23 11.54 -6.24
C ILE A 312 -7.37 10.02 -6.08
N TYR A 313 -7.41 9.56 -4.83
CA TYR A 313 -7.64 8.16 -4.50
C TYR A 313 -9.09 7.76 -4.79
N ASP A 314 -9.28 6.71 -5.57
CA ASP A 314 -10.59 6.16 -5.93
C ASP A 314 -10.67 4.68 -5.56
N THR A 315 -11.38 4.39 -4.47
CA THR A 315 -11.58 3.01 -3.99
C THR A 315 -12.36 2.17 -5.01
N LYS A 316 -13.33 2.76 -5.73
CA LYS A 316 -14.13 2.02 -6.72
C LYS A 316 -13.25 1.53 -7.87
N LYS A 317 -12.36 2.41 -8.35
CA LYS A 317 -11.38 2.06 -9.40
C LYS A 317 -10.45 0.94 -8.92
N LEU A 318 -9.88 1.06 -7.72
CA LEU A 318 -9.03 0.02 -7.14
C LEU A 318 -9.77 -1.32 -7.02
N THR A 319 -11.00 -1.31 -6.50
CA THR A 319 -11.81 -2.52 -6.35
C THR A 319 -12.15 -3.15 -7.71
N TRP A 320 -12.46 -2.31 -8.71
CA TRP A 320 -12.67 -2.80 -10.08
C TRP A 320 -11.40 -3.46 -10.63
N MET A 321 -10.26 -2.78 -10.53
CA MET A 321 -8.96 -3.34 -10.98
C MET A 321 -8.66 -4.67 -10.29
N ASN A 322 -8.87 -4.74 -8.99
CA ASN A 322 -8.65 -5.97 -8.23
C ASN A 322 -9.50 -7.13 -8.76
N GLY A 323 -10.77 -6.85 -9.09
CA GLY A 323 -11.65 -7.85 -9.71
C GLY A 323 -11.17 -8.31 -11.10
N GLN A 324 -10.53 -7.45 -11.90
CA GLN A 324 -9.93 -7.84 -13.17
C GLN A 324 -8.74 -8.80 -12.93
N TYR A 325 -7.79 -8.41 -12.07
CA TYR A 325 -6.65 -9.26 -11.70
C TYR A 325 -7.11 -10.59 -11.08
N LEU A 326 -8.11 -10.57 -10.21
CA LEU A 326 -8.65 -11.77 -9.57
C LEU A 326 -9.22 -12.76 -10.60
N SER A 327 -9.86 -12.27 -11.66
CA SER A 327 -10.41 -13.11 -12.73
C SER A 327 -9.37 -13.58 -13.75
N GLU A 328 -8.34 -12.79 -14.03
CA GLU A 328 -7.39 -13.02 -15.14
C GLU A 328 -6.09 -13.70 -14.71
N LEU A 329 -5.64 -13.50 -13.47
CA LEU A 329 -4.39 -14.12 -13.00
C LEU A 329 -4.48 -15.64 -13.00
N PRO A 330 -3.35 -16.33 -13.25
CA PRO A 330 -3.27 -17.79 -13.13
C PRO A 330 -3.75 -18.26 -11.75
N LEU A 331 -4.52 -19.36 -11.74
CA LEU A 331 -5.17 -19.86 -10.51
C LEU A 331 -4.15 -20.24 -9.43
N GLU A 332 -2.99 -20.76 -9.83
CA GLU A 332 -1.87 -21.11 -8.94
C GLU A 332 -1.32 -19.92 -8.16
N LYS A 333 -1.52 -18.67 -8.62
CA LYS A 333 -1.20 -17.46 -7.86
C LYS A 333 -2.30 -17.06 -6.89
N ILE A 334 -3.54 -17.34 -7.25
CA ILE A 334 -4.71 -16.96 -6.45
C ILE A 334 -4.92 -17.90 -5.26
N LEU A 335 -4.73 -19.19 -5.44
CA LEU A 335 -5.02 -20.21 -4.42
C LEU A 335 -4.28 -19.99 -3.09
N PRO A 336 -2.96 -19.74 -3.08
CA PRO A 336 -2.25 -19.48 -1.82
C PRO A 336 -2.75 -18.25 -1.08
N GLU A 337 -3.09 -17.18 -1.83
CA GLU A 337 -3.60 -15.92 -1.27
C GLU A 337 -5.06 -16.05 -0.78
N ALA A 338 -5.85 -16.98 -1.34
CA ALA A 338 -7.23 -17.21 -0.95
C ALA A 338 -7.36 -18.06 0.34
N LYS A 339 -6.49 -19.06 0.53
CA LYS A 339 -6.53 -20.00 1.69
C LYS A 339 -6.75 -19.32 3.05
N PRO A 340 -6.01 -18.25 3.39
CA PRO A 340 -6.16 -17.59 4.71
C PRO A 340 -7.57 -17.08 5.01
N PHE A 341 -8.33 -16.67 3.98
CA PHE A 341 -9.70 -16.17 4.16
C PHE A 341 -10.67 -17.28 4.51
N PHE A 342 -10.52 -18.47 3.91
CA PHE A 342 -11.35 -19.64 4.22
C PHE A 342 -11.07 -20.18 5.63
N ILE A 343 -9.81 -20.12 6.08
CA ILE A 343 -9.44 -20.49 7.46
C ILE A 343 -10.00 -19.47 8.44
N LYS A 344 -9.79 -18.17 8.17
CA LYS A 344 -10.28 -17.07 9.01
C LYS A 344 -11.79 -17.13 9.25
N ASP A 345 -12.56 -17.46 8.22
CA ASP A 345 -14.01 -17.56 8.30
C ASP A 345 -14.51 -18.88 8.89
N GLY A 346 -13.55 -19.76 9.27
CA GLY A 346 -13.83 -21.02 9.92
C GLY A 346 -14.52 -22.06 9.01
N PHE A 347 -14.30 -21.96 7.71
CA PHE A 347 -14.84 -22.91 6.75
C PHE A 347 -14.03 -24.19 6.72
N VAL A 348 -12.70 -24.08 6.81
CA VAL A 348 -11.76 -25.20 6.74
C VAL A 348 -10.56 -24.95 7.67
N THR A 349 -9.79 -26.00 7.93
CA THR A 349 -8.50 -25.96 8.61
C THR A 349 -7.35 -26.02 7.59
N GLU A 350 -6.12 -25.73 8.01
CA GLU A 350 -4.93 -25.83 7.14
C GLU A 350 -4.80 -27.23 6.53
N ASP A 351 -4.99 -28.27 7.34
CA ASP A 351 -4.85 -29.67 6.91
C ASP A 351 -5.88 -30.09 5.85
N TRP A 352 -7.04 -29.40 5.79
CA TRP A 352 -8.08 -29.69 4.82
C TRP A 352 -7.58 -29.56 3.38
N PHE A 353 -6.73 -28.56 3.10
CA PHE A 353 -6.21 -28.30 1.77
C PHE A 353 -5.34 -29.44 1.23
N ALA A 354 -4.65 -30.20 2.09
CA ALA A 354 -3.81 -31.31 1.69
C ALA A 354 -4.57 -32.43 0.96
N THR A 355 -5.86 -32.58 1.24
CA THR A 355 -6.72 -33.63 0.66
C THR A 355 -7.79 -33.09 -0.30
N HIS A 356 -7.96 -31.77 -0.40
CA HIS A 356 -9.04 -31.14 -1.18
C HIS A 356 -8.52 -30.07 -2.15
N GLU A 357 -7.27 -30.15 -2.58
CA GLU A 357 -6.66 -29.14 -3.43
C GLU A 357 -7.41 -28.93 -4.76
N ASP A 358 -7.76 -30.04 -5.45
CA ASP A 358 -8.50 -29.98 -6.71
C ASP A 358 -9.92 -29.40 -6.52
N TYR A 359 -10.57 -29.75 -5.41
CA TYR A 359 -11.88 -29.21 -5.07
C TYR A 359 -11.80 -27.71 -4.83
N PHE A 360 -10.83 -27.27 -4.02
CA PHE A 360 -10.61 -25.88 -3.70
C PHE A 360 -10.28 -25.05 -4.95
N ALA A 361 -9.44 -25.60 -5.83
CA ALA A 361 -9.10 -24.96 -7.10
C ALA A 361 -10.34 -24.72 -7.98
N LYS A 362 -11.17 -25.75 -8.17
CA LYS A 362 -12.42 -25.65 -8.94
C LYS A 362 -13.39 -24.64 -8.31
N LEU A 363 -13.55 -24.66 -6.99
CA LEU A 363 -14.43 -23.76 -6.26
C LEU A 363 -13.97 -22.30 -6.42
N VAL A 364 -12.70 -22.01 -6.19
CA VAL A 364 -12.16 -20.66 -6.33
C VAL A 364 -12.29 -20.18 -7.78
N ASP A 365 -11.99 -21.02 -8.77
CA ASP A 365 -12.06 -20.64 -10.18
C ASP A 365 -13.47 -20.25 -10.61
N VAL A 366 -14.47 -20.98 -10.17
CA VAL A 366 -15.88 -20.72 -10.47
C VAL A 366 -16.40 -19.43 -9.78
N VAL A 367 -15.89 -19.13 -8.57
CA VAL A 367 -16.37 -17.99 -7.76
C VAL A 367 -15.65 -16.70 -8.12
N ARG A 368 -14.32 -16.73 -8.30
CA ARG A 368 -13.45 -15.54 -8.43
C ARG A 368 -13.86 -14.57 -9.54
N VAL A 369 -14.43 -15.06 -10.63
CA VAL A 369 -14.84 -14.25 -11.79
C VAL A 369 -16.05 -13.35 -11.52
N ARG A 370 -16.73 -13.51 -10.39
CA ARG A 370 -17.96 -12.81 -10.03
C ARG A 370 -17.81 -11.86 -8.85
N VAL A 371 -16.68 -11.84 -8.21
CA VAL A 371 -16.37 -11.07 -7.00
C VAL A 371 -15.16 -10.16 -7.23
N LYS A 372 -14.85 -9.32 -6.26
CA LYS A 372 -13.82 -8.30 -6.44
C LYS A 372 -12.62 -8.47 -5.49
N THR A 373 -12.77 -9.23 -4.42
CA THR A 373 -11.68 -9.47 -3.44
C THR A 373 -11.64 -10.93 -3.02
N LEU A 374 -10.51 -11.37 -2.46
CA LEU A 374 -10.35 -12.72 -1.93
C LEU A 374 -11.27 -12.98 -0.72
N GLN A 375 -11.57 -11.95 0.09
CA GLN A 375 -12.57 -12.07 1.15
C GLN A 375 -13.96 -12.36 0.53
N GLU A 376 -14.32 -11.67 -0.55
CA GLU A 376 -15.59 -11.94 -1.23
C GLU A 376 -15.63 -13.33 -1.87
N VAL A 377 -14.48 -13.92 -2.27
CA VAL A 377 -14.43 -15.33 -2.72
C VAL A 377 -14.86 -16.25 -1.58
N ALA A 378 -14.31 -16.06 -0.37
CA ALA A 378 -14.68 -16.85 0.79
C ALA A 378 -16.16 -16.64 1.16
N ASP A 379 -16.63 -15.39 1.25
CA ASP A 379 -18.02 -15.05 1.57
C ASP A 379 -19.03 -15.63 0.57
N ALA A 380 -18.68 -15.58 -0.72
CA ALA A 380 -19.53 -16.14 -1.78
C ALA A 380 -19.52 -17.68 -1.77
N SER A 381 -18.51 -18.28 -1.17
CA SER A 381 -18.35 -19.74 -1.06
C SER A 381 -19.00 -20.34 0.20
N ALA A 382 -19.52 -19.51 1.10
CA ALA A 382 -20.00 -19.97 2.43
C ALA A 382 -20.98 -21.14 2.38
N TYR A 383 -21.90 -21.16 1.41
CA TYR A 383 -22.90 -22.23 1.26
C TYR A 383 -22.33 -23.59 0.81
N PHE A 384 -21.08 -23.65 0.36
CA PHE A 384 -20.42 -24.94 0.12
C PHE A 384 -19.96 -25.63 1.41
N PHE A 385 -19.72 -24.85 2.47
CA PHE A 385 -19.18 -25.32 3.74
C PHE A 385 -20.18 -25.31 4.89
N LYS A 386 -21.22 -24.47 4.78
CA LYS A 386 -22.28 -24.31 5.81
C LYS A 386 -23.65 -24.67 5.25
N ASP A 387 -24.52 -25.12 6.10
CA ASP A 387 -25.92 -25.36 5.71
C ASP A 387 -26.65 -24.05 5.42
N VAL A 388 -27.57 -24.11 4.48
CA VAL A 388 -28.49 -23.00 4.19
C VAL A 388 -29.59 -23.00 5.25
N THR A 389 -29.51 -22.06 6.18
CA THR A 389 -30.48 -21.90 7.27
C THR A 389 -31.55 -20.87 6.97
N GLU A 390 -31.26 -19.93 6.03
CA GLU A 390 -32.14 -18.83 5.66
C GLU A 390 -32.14 -18.63 4.13
N TYR A 391 -33.26 -18.21 3.60
CA TYR A 391 -33.40 -17.85 2.19
C TYR A 391 -33.57 -16.34 2.04
N ASP A 392 -32.97 -15.76 1.01
CA ASP A 392 -33.15 -14.34 0.68
C ASP A 392 -34.63 -14.00 0.52
N ALA A 393 -35.13 -13.04 1.30
CA ALA A 393 -36.57 -12.71 1.37
C ALA A 393 -37.12 -12.24 0.00
N LYS A 394 -36.37 -11.50 -0.78
CA LYS A 394 -36.73 -11.09 -2.14
C LYS A 394 -36.76 -12.28 -3.09
N GLY A 395 -35.82 -13.20 -2.90
CA GLY A 395 -35.74 -14.47 -3.61
C GLY A 395 -36.94 -15.34 -3.33
N VAL A 396 -37.31 -15.51 -2.06
CA VAL A 396 -38.52 -16.25 -1.63
C VAL A 396 -39.75 -15.65 -2.29
N ALA A 397 -39.99 -14.33 -2.13
CA ALA A 397 -41.16 -13.64 -2.70
C ALA A 397 -41.26 -13.77 -4.23
N LYS A 398 -40.14 -13.96 -4.93
CA LYS A 398 -40.08 -14.02 -6.39
C LYS A 398 -40.10 -15.44 -6.96
N HIS A 399 -39.41 -16.40 -6.29
CA HIS A 399 -39.09 -17.70 -6.84
C HIS A 399 -39.63 -18.89 -6.06
N PHE A 400 -40.00 -18.74 -4.78
CA PHE A 400 -40.65 -19.77 -4.01
C PHE A 400 -42.15 -19.57 -4.04
N LYS A 401 -42.78 -20.14 -5.06
CA LYS A 401 -44.23 -20.06 -5.31
C LYS A 401 -44.84 -21.46 -5.17
N PRO A 402 -46.14 -21.61 -4.93
CA PRO A 402 -46.82 -22.91 -4.90
C PRO A 402 -46.51 -23.76 -6.15
N GLU A 403 -46.50 -23.14 -7.33
CA GLU A 403 -46.17 -23.79 -8.59
C GLU A 403 -44.71 -24.25 -8.71
N SER A 404 -43.82 -23.66 -7.90
CA SER A 404 -42.39 -24.05 -7.90
C SER A 404 -42.18 -25.44 -7.24
N VAL A 405 -43.11 -25.90 -6.41
CA VAL A 405 -43.04 -27.21 -5.76
C VAL A 405 -42.93 -28.33 -6.79
N GLY A 406 -43.82 -28.37 -7.75
CA GLY A 406 -43.81 -29.41 -8.78
C GLY A 406 -42.55 -29.35 -9.70
N LEU A 407 -42.01 -28.15 -9.95
CA LEU A 407 -40.77 -28.01 -10.69
C LEU A 407 -39.56 -28.53 -9.89
N LEU A 408 -39.47 -28.21 -8.61
CA LEU A 408 -38.39 -28.71 -7.74
C LEU A 408 -38.47 -30.22 -7.52
N GLU A 409 -39.69 -30.81 -7.43
CA GLU A 409 -39.88 -32.24 -7.37
C GLU A 409 -39.39 -32.95 -8.66
N GLN A 410 -39.64 -32.36 -9.84
CA GLN A 410 -39.05 -32.83 -11.10
C GLN A 410 -37.52 -32.72 -11.10
N CYS A 411 -36.97 -31.64 -10.56
CA CYS A 411 -35.49 -31.48 -10.42
C CYS A 411 -34.93 -32.57 -9.49
N ILE A 412 -35.57 -32.85 -8.37
CA ILE A 412 -35.19 -33.92 -7.45
C ILE A 412 -35.15 -35.28 -8.18
N ALA A 413 -36.23 -35.64 -8.88
CA ALA A 413 -36.30 -36.91 -9.63
C ALA A 413 -35.22 -37.00 -10.70
N ALA A 414 -34.95 -35.90 -11.40
CA ALA A 414 -33.90 -35.86 -12.41
C ALA A 414 -32.48 -36.02 -11.81
N VAL A 415 -32.22 -35.36 -10.67
CA VAL A 415 -30.93 -35.51 -9.94
C VAL A 415 -30.78 -36.95 -9.40
N GLU A 416 -31.84 -37.54 -8.86
CA GLU A 416 -31.82 -38.95 -8.38
C GLU A 416 -31.48 -39.94 -9.50
N ALA A 417 -32.04 -39.72 -10.69
CA ALA A 417 -31.84 -40.58 -11.85
C ALA A 417 -30.47 -40.38 -12.55
N ASP A 418 -29.78 -39.27 -12.28
CA ASP A 418 -28.49 -38.96 -12.92
C ASP A 418 -27.35 -39.81 -12.30
N GLU A 419 -26.88 -40.82 -12.99
CA GLU A 419 -25.77 -41.68 -12.54
C GLU A 419 -24.40 -41.03 -12.75
N VAL A 420 -24.24 -40.11 -13.68
CA VAL A 420 -22.97 -39.43 -14.01
C VAL A 420 -22.74 -38.21 -13.14
N TYR A 421 -23.76 -37.40 -12.95
CA TYR A 421 -23.80 -36.20 -12.15
C TYR A 421 -22.62 -35.24 -12.41
N ASP A 422 -22.44 -34.87 -13.64
CA ASP A 422 -21.47 -33.86 -14.09
C ASP A 422 -22.17 -32.60 -14.65
N LEU A 423 -21.37 -31.65 -15.13
CA LEU A 423 -21.88 -30.38 -15.68
C LEU A 423 -22.85 -30.62 -16.86
N ALA A 424 -22.48 -31.53 -17.77
CA ALA A 424 -23.24 -31.80 -18.98
C ALA A 424 -24.54 -32.53 -18.69
N SER A 425 -24.53 -33.56 -17.82
CA SER A 425 -25.71 -34.34 -17.46
C SER A 425 -26.72 -33.49 -16.68
N THR A 426 -26.26 -32.71 -15.71
CA THR A 426 -27.13 -31.81 -14.91
C THR A 426 -27.76 -30.72 -15.78
N GLU A 427 -26.98 -30.10 -16.70
CA GLU A 427 -27.51 -29.09 -17.64
C GLU A 427 -28.54 -29.70 -18.59
N ALA A 428 -28.28 -30.88 -19.16
CA ALA A 428 -29.20 -31.58 -20.06
C ALA A 428 -30.53 -31.93 -19.35
N ALA A 429 -30.45 -32.40 -18.09
CA ALA A 429 -31.62 -32.72 -17.28
C ALA A 429 -32.53 -31.48 -17.05
N TYR A 430 -31.92 -30.35 -16.68
CA TYR A 430 -32.68 -29.09 -16.44
C TYR A 430 -33.23 -28.48 -17.70
N ASN A 431 -32.52 -28.56 -18.84
CA ASN A 431 -33.02 -28.15 -20.14
C ASN A 431 -34.27 -29.00 -20.55
N LYS A 432 -34.22 -30.31 -20.28
CA LYS A 432 -35.36 -31.21 -20.55
C LYS A 432 -36.58 -30.82 -19.69
N ILE A 433 -36.41 -30.58 -18.37
CA ILE A 433 -37.46 -30.15 -17.49
C ILE A 433 -38.12 -28.84 -18.01
N ALA A 434 -37.29 -27.87 -18.41
CA ALA A 434 -37.76 -26.62 -18.97
C ALA A 434 -38.59 -26.82 -20.23
N ALA A 435 -38.11 -27.67 -21.16
CA ALA A 435 -38.79 -28.00 -22.40
C ALA A 435 -40.12 -28.73 -22.14
N ASP A 436 -40.11 -29.78 -21.31
CA ASP A 436 -41.29 -30.58 -20.97
C ASP A 436 -42.42 -29.77 -20.34
N ASN A 437 -42.07 -28.69 -19.60
CA ASN A 437 -43.03 -27.76 -18.99
C ASN A 437 -43.30 -26.50 -19.84
N ASN A 438 -42.72 -26.40 -21.02
CA ASN A 438 -42.84 -25.22 -21.90
C ASN A 438 -42.42 -23.91 -21.18
N LEU A 439 -41.31 -23.94 -20.42
CA LEU A 439 -40.79 -22.84 -19.65
C LEU A 439 -39.40 -22.42 -20.15
N ALA A 440 -39.04 -21.16 -19.95
CA ALA A 440 -37.67 -20.74 -20.09
C ALA A 440 -36.81 -21.35 -18.96
N LEU A 441 -35.57 -21.80 -19.27
CA LEU A 441 -34.63 -22.46 -18.35
C LEU A 441 -34.49 -21.68 -17.02
N GLY A 442 -34.48 -20.33 -17.07
CA GLY A 442 -34.37 -19.49 -15.87
C GLY A 442 -35.46 -19.72 -14.83
N LYS A 443 -36.67 -20.18 -15.27
CA LYS A 443 -37.79 -20.49 -14.34
C LYS A 443 -37.52 -21.75 -13.51
N VAL A 444 -36.65 -22.65 -14.00
CA VAL A 444 -36.24 -23.84 -13.28
C VAL A 444 -34.95 -23.53 -12.45
N ILE A 445 -34.03 -22.77 -13.01
CA ILE A 445 -32.77 -22.42 -12.37
C ILE A 445 -32.94 -21.53 -11.13
N HIS A 446 -33.81 -20.50 -11.17
CA HIS A 446 -33.87 -19.56 -10.07
C HIS A 446 -34.40 -20.16 -8.76
N PRO A 447 -35.47 -20.96 -8.73
CA PRO A 447 -35.87 -21.66 -7.52
C PRO A 447 -34.81 -22.63 -7.02
N THR A 448 -34.19 -23.39 -7.94
CA THR A 448 -33.04 -24.29 -7.62
C THR A 448 -31.88 -23.51 -6.98
N ARG A 449 -31.48 -22.40 -7.58
CA ARG A 449 -30.42 -21.55 -7.01
C ARG A 449 -30.71 -21.13 -5.59
N LEU A 450 -31.93 -20.61 -5.36
CA LEU A 450 -32.35 -20.19 -4.03
C LEU A 450 -32.34 -21.36 -3.04
N ALA A 451 -32.83 -22.52 -3.46
CA ALA A 451 -32.81 -23.74 -2.66
C ALA A 451 -31.39 -24.16 -2.25
N LEU A 452 -30.46 -24.15 -3.19
CA LEU A 452 -29.10 -24.66 -2.98
C LEU A 452 -28.19 -23.67 -2.23
N THR A 453 -28.39 -22.37 -2.44
CA THR A 453 -27.45 -21.34 -1.95
C THR A 453 -28.02 -20.40 -0.90
N GLY A 454 -29.36 -20.37 -0.73
CA GLY A 454 -30.05 -19.37 0.06
C GLY A 454 -30.08 -17.98 -0.60
N ARG A 455 -29.47 -17.81 -1.78
CA ARG A 455 -29.20 -16.52 -2.42
C ARG A 455 -29.81 -16.46 -3.83
N THR A 456 -30.08 -15.26 -4.31
CA THR A 456 -30.59 -15.03 -5.68
C THR A 456 -29.47 -14.95 -6.72
N VAL A 457 -28.22 -14.76 -6.28
CA VAL A 457 -27.03 -14.66 -7.13
C VAL A 457 -26.00 -15.71 -6.69
N SER A 458 -25.43 -16.44 -7.65
CA SER A 458 -24.37 -17.43 -7.44
C SER A 458 -23.57 -17.59 -8.74
N PRO A 459 -22.49 -18.37 -8.74
CA PRO A 459 -21.87 -18.91 -9.96
C PRO A 459 -22.86 -19.65 -10.86
N GLY A 460 -22.38 -20.26 -11.94
CA GLY A 460 -23.19 -21.13 -12.79
C GLY A 460 -23.95 -22.16 -11.95
N MET A 461 -25.24 -22.35 -12.22
CA MET A 461 -26.05 -23.22 -11.35
C MET A 461 -25.54 -24.67 -11.38
N PHE A 462 -25.15 -25.13 -12.54
CA PHE A 462 -24.67 -26.49 -12.72
C PHE A 462 -23.28 -26.68 -12.09
N ASP A 463 -22.40 -25.66 -12.14
CA ASP A 463 -21.13 -25.66 -11.38
C ASP A 463 -21.39 -25.78 -9.87
N VAL A 464 -22.38 -25.02 -9.36
CA VAL A 464 -22.77 -25.09 -7.94
C VAL A 464 -23.29 -26.49 -7.58
N MET A 465 -24.14 -27.12 -8.44
CA MET A 465 -24.64 -28.46 -8.20
C MET A 465 -23.53 -29.50 -8.14
N VAL A 466 -22.62 -29.49 -9.12
CA VAL A 466 -21.49 -30.42 -9.20
C VAL A 466 -20.55 -30.26 -7.99
N LEU A 467 -20.24 -29.02 -7.61
CA LEU A 467 -19.37 -28.73 -6.45
C LEU A 467 -20.05 -29.10 -5.11
N LEU A 468 -21.36 -28.96 -4.96
CA LEU A 468 -22.09 -29.41 -3.79
C LEU A 468 -22.14 -30.93 -3.69
N GLY A 469 -22.14 -31.61 -4.83
CA GLY A 469 -22.38 -33.05 -4.93
C GLY A 469 -23.85 -33.41 -4.89
N LYS A 470 -24.13 -34.61 -5.40
CA LYS A 470 -25.52 -35.13 -5.59
C LYS A 470 -26.31 -35.18 -4.27
N GLU A 471 -25.72 -35.73 -3.20
CA GLU A 471 -26.40 -35.91 -1.92
C GLU A 471 -26.83 -34.57 -1.31
N LYS A 472 -25.91 -33.59 -1.25
CA LYS A 472 -26.19 -32.28 -0.67
C LYS A 472 -27.17 -31.46 -1.52
N THR A 473 -27.12 -31.64 -2.82
CA THR A 473 -28.10 -31.05 -3.75
C THR A 473 -29.50 -31.57 -3.47
N LEU A 474 -29.67 -32.89 -3.37
CA LEU A 474 -30.99 -33.50 -3.03
C LEU A 474 -31.50 -33.05 -1.67
N GLU A 475 -30.65 -33.10 -0.63
CA GLU A 475 -31.02 -32.63 0.71
C GLU A 475 -31.60 -31.20 0.68
N ARG A 476 -30.92 -30.29 -0.03
CA ARG A 476 -31.34 -28.87 -0.07
C ARG A 476 -32.59 -28.65 -0.93
N LEU A 477 -32.74 -29.38 -2.01
CA LEU A 477 -33.97 -29.33 -2.82
C LEU A 477 -35.18 -29.80 -1.99
N HIS A 478 -35.05 -30.91 -1.25
CA HIS A 478 -36.11 -31.41 -0.37
C HIS A 478 -36.49 -30.38 0.70
N LYS A 479 -35.45 -29.81 1.40
CA LYS A 479 -35.68 -28.75 2.40
C LYS A 479 -36.43 -27.54 1.81
N ALA A 480 -36.09 -27.15 0.59
CA ALA A 480 -36.74 -26.04 -0.07
C ALA A 480 -38.21 -26.36 -0.41
N VAL A 481 -38.49 -27.58 -0.88
CA VAL A 481 -39.89 -28.04 -1.14
C VAL A 481 -40.71 -27.99 0.16
N GLU A 482 -40.16 -28.52 1.26
CA GLU A 482 -40.83 -28.46 2.57
C GLU A 482 -41.09 -27.00 3.02
N TYR A 483 -40.06 -26.14 2.87
CA TYR A 483 -40.18 -24.73 3.20
C TYR A 483 -41.29 -24.05 2.43
N ILE A 484 -41.40 -24.27 1.10
CA ILE A 484 -42.41 -23.68 0.25
C ILE A 484 -43.79 -24.16 0.68
N LYS A 485 -43.96 -25.47 0.93
CA LYS A 485 -45.26 -26.04 1.38
C LYS A 485 -45.70 -25.47 2.72
N ALA A 486 -44.74 -25.15 3.62
CA ALA A 486 -45.06 -24.62 4.94
C ALA A 486 -45.33 -23.11 4.98
N HIS A 487 -44.71 -22.32 4.09
CA HIS A 487 -44.68 -20.85 4.23
C HIS A 487 -45.19 -20.10 3.01
N CYS A 488 -45.38 -20.74 1.86
CA CYS A 488 -45.70 -20.07 0.59
C CYS A 488 -46.96 -20.63 -0.09
N CYS A 489 -47.58 -21.68 0.47
CA CYS A 489 -48.80 -22.30 -0.05
C CYS A 489 -50.05 -21.96 0.76
#